data_54400df84c25cdb9f782f8a299a43911
#
_entry.id   54400df84c25cdb9f782f8a299a43911
#
_cell.length_a   1.000
_cell.length_b   1.000
_cell.length_c   1.000
_cell.angle_alpha   90.00
_cell.angle_beta   90.00
_cell.angle_gamma   90.00
#
_symmetry.space_group_name_H-M   'P 1'
#
loop_
_entity.id
_entity.type
_entity.pdbx_description
1 polymer ?
#
loop_
_entity_poly.entity_id
_entity_poly.type
_entity_poly.pdbx_seq_one_letter_code
_entity_poly.pdbx_strand_id
1 'polypeptide(L)'
;MEPVKIEELKDQTEQNISTAEESASEAPSEEKKERLSFENRKLEKRLVRLCAQAITDFNLIEDGDKVMVCVSGGKDSYALLDALVRLQGRAPIRFELLAFCLNQHLPDFPLDRLIAHLEKIGVPYHIEDQDTFCLLYTSDAADEL
;
A
#
# COMPACT_ATOMS: atom_id res chain seq x y z
N MET A 1 -19.67 -36.82 -39.46
CA MET A 1 -18.98 -35.96 -38.48
C MET A 1 -18.51 -34.74 -39.26
N GLU A 2 -19.32 -33.67 -39.29
CA GLU A 2 -19.03 -32.45 -40.07
C GLU A 2 -18.18 -31.48 -39.21
N PRO A 3 -17.21 -30.76 -39.79
CA PRO A 3 -16.37 -29.82 -39.05
C PRO A 3 -17.16 -28.54 -38.74
N VAL A 4 -17.22 -28.20 -37.49
CA VAL A 4 -17.81 -26.95 -37.00
C VAL A 4 -17.01 -25.77 -37.57
N LYS A 5 -17.70 -24.87 -38.27
CA LYS A 5 -17.10 -23.65 -38.89
C LYS A 5 -16.63 -22.70 -37.81
N ILE A 6 -15.35 -22.35 -37.88
CA ILE A 6 -14.63 -21.42 -36.97
C ILE A 6 -15.14 -19.96 -37.11
N GLU A 7 -15.96 -19.64 -38.09
CA GLU A 7 -16.47 -18.27 -38.33
C GLU A 7 -17.56 -17.82 -37.35
N GLU A 8 -18.33 -18.73 -36.75
CA GLU A 8 -19.39 -18.35 -35.79
C GLU A 8 -18.88 -17.99 -34.39
N LEU A 9 -17.64 -18.35 -34.08
CA LEU A 9 -17.02 -18.02 -32.78
C LEU A 9 -16.38 -16.61 -32.70
N LYS A 10 -16.17 -15.98 -33.86
CA LYS A 10 -15.58 -14.61 -33.88
C LYS A 10 -16.61 -13.53 -33.59
N ASP A 11 -17.85 -13.74 -34.01
CA ASP A 11 -18.92 -12.73 -33.88
C ASP A 11 -19.43 -12.57 -32.43
N GLN A 12 -19.26 -13.61 -31.59
CA GLN A 12 -19.66 -13.55 -30.19
C GLN A 12 -18.58 -12.93 -29.27
N THR A 13 -17.34 -12.85 -29.76
CA THR A 13 -16.23 -12.26 -28.97
C THR A 13 -16.17 -10.75 -29.14
N GLU A 14 -16.56 -10.21 -30.29
CA GLU A 14 -16.58 -8.77 -30.53
C GLU A 14 -17.77 -8.07 -29.86
N GLN A 15 -18.90 -8.75 -29.64
CA GLN A 15 -20.05 -8.17 -28.95
C GLN A 15 -19.88 -8.12 -27.41
N ASN A 16 -19.02 -8.95 -26.82
CA ASN A 16 -18.73 -8.91 -25.38
C ASN A 16 -17.64 -7.91 -24.96
N ILE A 17 -16.86 -7.41 -25.92
CA ILE A 17 -15.82 -6.39 -25.63
C ILE A 17 -16.42 -4.98 -25.65
N SER A 18 -17.47 -4.75 -26.43
CA SER A 18 -18.13 -3.44 -26.56
C SER A 18 -18.98 -3.03 -25.33
N THR A 19 -19.37 -3.94 -24.46
CA THR A 19 -20.19 -3.62 -23.27
C THR A 19 -19.38 -3.44 -21.99
N ALA A 20 -18.06 -3.66 -22.02
CA ALA A 20 -17.20 -3.52 -20.83
C ALA A 20 -16.50 -2.14 -20.74
N GLU A 21 -16.52 -1.34 -21.80
CA GLU A 21 -15.80 -0.05 -21.83
C GLU A 21 -16.66 1.18 -21.50
N GLU A 22 -17.94 1.03 -21.22
CA GLU A 22 -18.87 2.16 -21.00
C GLU A 22 -19.17 2.46 -19.51
N SER A 23 -18.39 1.91 -18.57
CA SER A 23 -18.55 2.21 -17.12
C SER A 23 -17.35 2.92 -16.46
N ALA A 24 -16.51 3.59 -17.23
CA ALA A 24 -15.37 4.31 -16.70
C ALA A 24 -15.47 5.82 -17.00
N SER A 25 -15.73 6.59 -15.92
CA SER A 25 -15.47 8.04 -15.73
C SER A 25 -16.68 8.97 -15.65
N GLU A 26 -17.58 8.74 -14.72
CA GLU A 26 -18.22 9.89 -14.07
C GLU A 26 -17.35 10.31 -12.88
N ALA A 27 -16.77 11.51 -12.95
CA ALA A 27 -16.11 12.11 -11.81
C ALA A 27 -17.11 12.20 -10.64
N PRO A 28 -16.77 11.72 -9.41
CA PRO A 28 -17.70 11.68 -8.33
C PRO A 28 -18.24 13.08 -8.02
N SER A 29 -19.56 13.22 -7.87
CA SER A 29 -20.21 14.47 -7.50
C SER A 29 -19.62 15.04 -6.20
N GLU A 30 -19.68 16.35 -5.99
CA GLU A 30 -19.10 17.01 -4.81
C GLU A 30 -19.61 16.44 -3.51
N GLU A 31 -20.91 16.14 -3.42
CA GLU A 31 -21.51 15.47 -2.26
C GLU A 31 -20.92 14.08 -1.98
N LYS A 32 -20.61 13.31 -3.02
CA LYS A 32 -19.96 11.99 -2.90
C LYS A 32 -18.52 12.13 -2.40
N LYS A 33 -17.81 13.18 -2.84
CA LYS A 33 -16.44 13.51 -2.36
C LYS A 33 -16.45 13.92 -0.89
N GLU A 34 -17.43 14.73 -0.46
CA GLU A 34 -17.57 15.16 0.93
C GLU A 34 -17.92 14.00 1.87
N ARG A 35 -18.86 13.13 1.47
CA ARG A 35 -19.19 11.93 2.23
C ARG A 35 -17.97 11.01 2.37
N LEU A 36 -17.26 10.75 1.28
CA LEU A 36 -16.05 9.92 1.30
C LEU A 36 -14.97 10.54 2.20
N SER A 37 -14.78 11.85 2.15
CA SER A 37 -13.85 12.58 3.02
C SER A 37 -14.24 12.47 4.50
N PHE A 38 -15.53 12.53 4.83
CA PHE A 38 -16.02 12.35 6.19
C PHE A 38 -15.84 10.93 6.71
N GLU A 39 -16.17 9.93 5.88
CA GLU A 39 -15.99 8.51 6.20
C GLU A 39 -14.50 8.16 6.39
N ASN A 40 -13.63 8.66 5.52
CA ASN A 40 -12.18 8.48 5.64
C ASN A 40 -11.64 9.07 6.95
N ARG A 41 -12.05 10.28 7.33
CA ARG A 41 -11.66 10.88 8.62
C ARG A 41 -12.15 10.09 9.83
N LYS A 42 -13.33 9.48 9.75
CA LYS A 42 -13.86 8.61 10.79
C LYS A 42 -13.04 7.31 10.90
N LEU A 43 -12.69 6.72 9.74
CA LEU A 43 -11.84 5.53 9.67
C LEU A 43 -10.44 5.81 10.23
N GLU A 44 -9.80 6.90 9.83
CA GLU A 44 -8.51 7.32 10.39
C GLU A 44 -8.52 7.41 11.91
N LYS A 45 -9.50 8.13 12.48
CA LYS A 45 -9.64 8.25 13.94
C LYS A 45 -9.78 6.90 14.61
N ARG A 46 -10.52 5.98 13.99
CA ARG A 46 -10.70 4.62 14.50
C ARG A 46 -9.39 3.84 14.46
N LEU A 47 -8.66 3.89 13.35
CA LEU A 47 -7.35 3.21 13.21
C LEU A 47 -6.35 3.72 14.24
N VAL A 48 -6.19 5.04 14.35
CA VAL A 48 -5.27 5.64 15.33
C VAL A 48 -5.61 5.21 16.75
N ARG A 49 -6.91 5.18 17.10
CA ARG A 49 -7.35 4.73 18.44
C ARG A 49 -7.03 3.25 18.68
N LEU A 50 -7.27 2.37 17.69
CA LEU A 50 -6.98 0.95 17.82
C LEU A 50 -5.47 0.69 17.91
N CYS A 51 -4.66 1.42 17.15
CA CYS A 51 -3.19 1.36 17.27
C CYS A 51 -2.73 1.81 18.66
N ALA A 52 -3.25 2.92 19.17
CA ALA A 52 -2.93 3.40 20.52
C ALA A 52 -3.30 2.37 21.59
N GLN A 53 -4.47 1.76 21.47
CA GLN A 53 -4.93 0.71 22.38
C GLN A 53 -3.99 -0.49 22.34
N ALA A 54 -3.64 -1.00 21.16
CA ALA A 54 -2.72 -2.14 21.03
C ALA A 54 -1.33 -1.82 21.59
N ILE A 55 -0.79 -0.62 21.34
CA ILE A 55 0.49 -0.17 21.90
C ILE A 55 0.44 -0.20 23.44
N THR A 56 -0.65 0.27 24.03
CA THR A 56 -0.82 0.31 25.49
C THR A 56 -1.05 -1.09 26.08
N ASP A 57 -1.93 -1.87 25.47
CA ASP A 57 -2.33 -3.19 25.99
C ASP A 57 -1.17 -4.19 25.98
N PHE A 58 -0.28 -4.06 24.98
CA PHE A 58 0.86 -4.97 24.78
C PHE A 58 2.22 -4.34 25.08
N ASN A 59 2.25 -3.09 25.58
CA ASN A 59 3.48 -2.34 25.85
C ASN A 59 4.47 -2.36 24.67
N LEU A 60 3.98 -2.03 23.46
CA LEU A 60 4.75 -2.19 22.22
C LEU A 60 5.77 -1.06 22.00
N ILE A 61 5.54 0.12 22.59
CA ILE A 61 6.41 1.30 22.46
C ILE A 61 6.54 1.95 23.85
N GLU A 62 7.78 2.20 24.27
CA GLU A 62 8.11 2.87 25.51
C GLU A 62 8.64 4.29 25.28
N ASP A 63 8.74 5.07 26.37
CA ASP A 63 9.26 6.44 26.29
C ASP A 63 10.75 6.44 25.90
N GLY A 64 11.08 7.15 24.83
CA GLY A 64 12.44 7.25 24.28
C GLY A 64 12.76 6.25 23.17
N ASP A 65 11.82 5.37 22.80
CA ASP A 65 12.04 4.37 21.74
C ASP A 65 12.27 4.99 20.36
N LYS A 66 13.03 4.25 19.54
CA LYS A 66 13.18 4.49 18.09
C LYS A 66 12.47 3.39 17.33
N VAL A 67 11.35 3.75 16.71
CA VAL A 67 10.48 2.82 15.99
C VAL A 67 10.77 2.89 14.51
N MET A 68 11.25 1.79 13.94
CA MET A 68 11.44 1.64 12.50
C MET A 68 10.19 1.01 11.88
N VAL A 69 9.63 1.67 10.88
CA VAL A 69 8.47 1.19 10.12
C VAL A 69 8.93 0.76 8.74
N CYS A 70 8.85 -0.53 8.44
CA CYS A 70 9.14 -1.06 7.11
C CYS A 70 7.97 -0.74 6.16
N VAL A 71 8.25 0.07 5.14
CA VAL A 71 7.25 0.53 4.16
C VAL A 71 7.46 -0.20 2.83
N SER A 72 6.57 -1.14 2.53
CA SER A 72 6.61 -1.97 1.33
C SER A 72 5.88 -1.39 0.11
N GLY A 73 5.41 -0.14 0.19
CA GLY A 73 4.56 0.46 -0.86
C GLY A 73 3.10 0.01 -0.83
N GLY A 74 2.73 -0.93 0.04
CA GLY A 74 1.34 -1.38 0.22
C GLY A 74 0.52 -0.44 1.12
N LYS A 75 -0.80 -0.40 0.90
CA LYS A 75 -1.73 0.44 1.66
C LYS A 75 -1.65 0.29 3.18
N ASP A 76 -1.34 -0.92 3.65
CA ASP A 76 -1.32 -1.23 5.08
C ASP A 76 -0.10 -0.62 5.78
N SER A 77 1.07 -0.66 5.13
CA SER A 77 2.29 -0.01 5.64
C SER A 77 2.16 1.52 5.68
N TYR A 78 1.53 2.12 4.68
CA TYR A 78 1.19 3.55 4.70
C TYR A 78 0.22 3.90 5.82
N ALA A 79 -0.85 3.10 5.99
CA ALA A 79 -1.84 3.34 7.05
C ALA A 79 -1.23 3.21 8.46
N LEU A 80 -0.33 2.25 8.66
CA LEU A 80 0.41 2.09 9.91
C LEU A 80 1.30 3.31 10.18
N LEU A 81 2.08 3.73 9.18
CA LEU A 81 2.97 4.88 9.31
C LEU A 81 2.19 6.16 9.64
N ASP A 82 1.11 6.44 8.91
CA ASP A 82 0.24 7.60 9.17
C ASP A 82 -0.38 7.56 10.57
N ALA A 83 -0.79 6.38 11.04
CA ALA A 83 -1.32 6.22 12.40
C ALA A 83 -0.27 6.53 13.46
N LEU A 84 0.97 6.03 13.29
CA LEU A 84 2.08 6.27 14.21
C LEU A 84 2.52 7.74 14.23
N VAL A 85 2.58 8.41 13.06
CA VAL A 85 2.86 9.86 12.98
C VAL A 85 1.83 10.67 13.77
N ARG A 86 0.55 10.34 13.65
CA ARG A 86 -0.52 11.01 14.41
C ARG A 86 -0.45 10.71 15.90
N LEU A 87 -0.03 9.51 16.28
CA LEU A 87 0.17 9.14 17.68
C LEU A 87 1.37 9.84 18.29
N GLN A 88 2.48 9.98 17.57
CA GLN A 88 3.68 10.69 18.03
C GLN A 88 3.37 12.11 18.54
N GLY A 89 2.43 12.81 17.88
CA GLY A 89 2.00 14.14 18.30
C GLY A 89 0.98 14.19 19.46
N ARG A 90 0.48 13.03 19.93
CA ARG A 90 -0.64 12.95 20.91
C ARG A 90 -0.39 12.02 22.07
N ALA A 91 0.53 11.08 21.93
CA ALA A 91 0.85 10.11 22.98
C ALA A 91 1.50 10.80 24.18
N PRO A 92 1.30 10.29 25.40
CA PRO A 92 1.98 10.78 26.61
C PRO A 92 3.46 10.40 26.65
N ILE A 93 3.89 9.47 25.80
CA ILE A 93 5.27 9.03 25.63
C ILE A 93 5.90 9.67 24.40
N ARG A 94 7.21 9.83 24.41
CA ARG A 94 8.00 10.33 23.27
C ARG A 94 8.72 9.17 22.60
N PHE A 95 8.57 9.04 21.30
CA PHE A 95 9.29 8.07 20.48
C PHE A 95 9.68 8.69 19.13
N GLU A 96 10.74 8.20 18.54
CA GLU A 96 11.19 8.60 17.22
C GLU A 96 10.68 7.62 16.16
N LEU A 97 10.35 8.14 14.97
CA LEU A 97 9.96 7.31 13.83
C LEU A 97 11.03 7.36 12.75
N LEU A 98 11.31 6.22 12.15
CA LEU A 98 12.12 6.08 10.95
C LEU A 98 11.35 5.19 9.96
N ALA A 99 11.09 5.67 8.76
CA ALA A 99 10.58 4.84 7.68
C ALA A 99 11.74 4.12 6.99
N PHE A 100 11.63 2.81 6.82
CA PHE A 100 12.61 2.00 6.09
C PHE A 100 11.96 1.36 4.87
N CYS A 101 12.58 1.49 3.71
CA CYS A 101 12.11 0.86 2.49
C CYS A 101 13.24 0.06 1.85
N LEU A 102 12.96 -1.19 1.52
CA LEU A 102 13.81 -2.02 0.68
C LEU A 102 13.39 -1.86 -0.77
N ASN A 103 14.22 -1.22 -1.58
CA ASN A 103 14.02 -1.13 -3.02
C ASN A 103 14.61 -2.38 -3.70
N GLN A 104 13.73 -3.25 -4.17
CA GLN A 104 14.10 -4.50 -4.84
C GLN A 104 14.20 -4.35 -6.37
N HIS A 105 14.15 -3.12 -6.87
CA HIS A 105 14.16 -2.81 -8.32
C HIS A 105 13.04 -3.51 -9.11
N LEU A 106 11.88 -3.75 -8.46
CA LEU A 106 10.72 -4.28 -9.14
C LEU A 106 10.19 -3.25 -10.16
N PRO A 107 9.83 -3.68 -11.39
CA PRO A 107 9.46 -2.75 -12.49
C PRO A 107 8.30 -1.81 -12.16
N ASP A 108 7.37 -2.25 -11.31
CA ASP A 108 6.15 -1.50 -10.97
C ASP A 108 6.18 -0.90 -9.56
N PHE A 109 7.33 -0.90 -8.87
CA PHE A 109 7.42 -0.36 -7.53
C PHE A 109 7.42 1.18 -7.56
N PRO A 110 6.42 1.85 -6.96
CA PRO A 110 6.25 3.30 -7.07
C PRO A 110 7.15 4.06 -6.08
N LEU A 111 8.47 3.90 -6.19
CA LEU A 111 9.45 4.49 -5.27
C LEU A 111 9.32 6.01 -5.16
N ASP A 112 9.14 6.70 -6.28
CA ASP A 112 9.01 8.18 -6.31
C ASP A 112 7.79 8.66 -5.52
N ARG A 113 6.68 7.91 -5.61
CA ARG A 113 5.45 8.22 -4.86
C ARG A 113 5.65 7.99 -3.36
N LEU A 114 6.40 6.96 -3.00
CA LEU A 114 6.75 6.67 -1.62
C LEU A 114 7.60 7.81 -1.05
N ILE A 115 8.67 8.22 -1.73
CA ILE A 115 9.54 9.32 -1.30
C ILE A 115 8.72 10.61 -1.13
N ALA A 116 7.93 10.99 -2.14
CA ALA A 116 7.09 12.18 -2.06
C ALA A 116 6.10 12.14 -0.89
N HIS A 117 5.58 10.97 -0.54
CA HIS A 117 4.71 10.81 0.63
C HIS A 117 5.48 10.99 1.94
N LEU A 118 6.65 10.36 2.09
CA LEU A 118 7.49 10.46 3.29
C LEU A 118 7.95 11.89 3.54
N GLU A 119 8.37 12.60 2.50
CA GLU A 119 8.72 14.03 2.56
C GLU A 119 7.54 14.89 2.98
N LYS A 120 6.35 14.61 2.43
CA LYS A 120 5.12 15.35 2.77
C LYS A 120 4.73 15.20 4.24
N ILE A 121 4.88 14.00 4.82
CA ILE A 121 4.56 13.76 6.23
C ILE A 121 5.69 14.09 7.18
N GLY A 122 6.89 14.41 6.65
CA GLY A 122 8.06 14.86 7.42
C GLY A 122 8.70 13.76 8.28
N VAL A 123 8.59 12.49 7.88
CA VAL A 123 9.22 11.36 8.59
C VAL A 123 10.59 11.11 8.01
N PRO A 124 11.65 11.01 8.85
CA PRO A 124 12.95 10.54 8.40
C PRO A 124 12.84 9.17 7.75
N TYR A 125 13.54 8.96 6.64
CA TYR A 125 13.48 7.69 5.94
C TYR A 125 14.87 7.23 5.46
N HIS A 126 15.00 5.91 5.31
CA HIS A 126 16.14 5.27 4.68
C HIS A 126 15.64 4.29 3.60
N ILE A 127 16.24 4.38 2.43
CA ILE A 127 15.95 3.46 1.33
C ILE A 127 17.20 2.64 1.10
N GLU A 128 17.07 1.34 1.25
CA GLU A 128 18.12 0.37 0.96
C GLU A 128 17.90 -0.23 -0.42
N ASP A 129 18.87 -0.10 -1.29
CA ASP A 129 18.84 -0.70 -2.62
C ASP A 129 19.47 -2.09 -2.58
N GLN A 130 18.66 -3.12 -2.81
CA GLN A 130 19.13 -4.49 -2.85
C GLN A 130 18.44 -5.27 -3.96
N ASP A 131 19.21 -5.77 -4.91
CA ASP A 131 18.70 -6.64 -5.97
C ASP A 131 18.46 -8.06 -5.43
N THR A 132 17.37 -8.21 -4.64
CA THR A 132 16.96 -9.50 -4.08
C THR A 132 16.23 -10.36 -5.11
N PHE A 133 15.79 -9.79 -6.22
CA PHE A 133 15.11 -10.52 -7.28
C PHE A 133 16.04 -11.57 -7.93
N CYS A 134 17.30 -11.23 -8.16
CA CYS A 134 18.31 -12.18 -8.62
C CYS A 134 18.57 -13.31 -7.62
N LEU A 135 18.56 -13.04 -6.32
CA LEU A 135 18.86 -14.04 -5.29
C LEU A 135 17.75 -15.09 -5.14
N LEU A 136 16.49 -14.72 -5.29
CA LEU A 136 15.35 -15.63 -5.20
C LEU A 136 15.29 -16.59 -6.41
N TYR A 137 15.61 -16.10 -7.61
CA TYR A 137 15.60 -16.93 -8.82
C TYR A 137 16.85 -17.79 -9.01
N THR A 138 17.97 -17.46 -8.39
CA THR A 138 19.19 -18.29 -8.43
C THR A 138 19.20 -19.37 -7.36
N SER A 139 18.43 -19.22 -6.28
CA SER A 139 18.33 -20.21 -5.21
C SER A 139 17.48 -21.42 -5.61
N ASP A 140 16.43 -21.23 -6.42
CA ASP A 140 15.58 -22.34 -6.90
C ASP A 140 16.27 -23.24 -7.95
N ALA A 141 17.35 -22.77 -8.57
CA ALA A 141 18.11 -23.57 -9.55
C ALA A 141 19.16 -24.49 -8.91
N ALA A 142 19.39 -24.40 -7.61
CA ALA A 142 20.42 -25.17 -6.89
C ALA A 142 19.89 -26.43 -6.20
N ASP A 143 18.60 -26.66 -6.16
CA ASP A 143 17.97 -27.82 -5.47
C ASP A 143 17.62 -28.99 -6.42
N GLU A 144 18.01 -28.94 -7.69
CA GLU A 144 17.90 -30.07 -8.64
C GLU A 144 19.26 -30.68 -8.98
N LEU A 145 20.00 -31.18 -8.00
CA LEU A 145 21.08 -32.15 -8.20
C LEU A 145 21.00 -33.27 -7.17
#